data_30f91af4fa89e3b32112d1140e51d0b2
#
_entry.id   30f91af4fa89e3b32112d1140e51d0b2
#
_cell.length_a   1.000
_cell.length_b   1.000
_cell.length_c   1.000
_cell.angle_alpha   90.00
_cell.angle_beta   90.00
_cell.angle_gamma   90.00
#
_symmetry.space_group_name_H-M   'P 1'
#
loop_
_entity.id
_entity.type
_entity.pdbx_description
1 polymer ?
#
loop_
_entity_poly.entity_id
_entity_poly.type
_entity_poly.pdbx_seq_one_letter_code
_entity_poly.pdbx_strand_id
1 'polypeptide(L)'
;PDGYALMHMSGQTDDVRIGDIIALQAVDEQTGMSQAWHICIIRWAISENPEHIELGLQILAPSATAVELAPPFDLAMSKVHALMLPATPPLRPMQSLIVPPGLLRENTRHIIVLMEEENLSIRELQADELCEQTSSVEIFTVSPDGSS
;
A
#
# COMPACT_ATOMS: atom_id res chain seq x y z
N PRO A 1 -3.13 -13.33 15.07
CA PRO A 1 -2.90 -12.55 14.73
C PRO A 1 -2.79 -11.83 13.42
N ASP A 2 -3.88 -11.83 12.67
CA ASP A 2 -3.83 -11.16 11.38
C ASP A 2 -4.05 -9.67 11.46
N GLY A 3 -3.73 -9.05 12.57
CA GLY A 3 -3.73 -7.61 12.63
C GLY A 3 -4.98 -6.93 12.13
N TYR A 4 -6.13 -7.21 12.72
CA TYR A 4 -7.34 -6.47 12.44
C TYR A 4 -7.52 -5.34 13.45
N ALA A 5 -8.08 -4.25 12.99
CA ALA A 5 -8.35 -3.09 13.83
C ALA A 5 -9.71 -2.51 13.51
N LEU A 6 -10.33 -1.91 14.51
CA LEU A 6 -11.57 -1.15 14.34
C LEU A 6 -11.26 0.33 14.42
N MET A 7 -11.90 1.10 13.56
CA MET A 7 -11.72 2.54 13.56
C MET A 7 -13.07 3.21 13.38
N HIS A 8 -13.31 4.25 14.18
CA HIS A 8 -14.49 5.09 14.04
C HIS A 8 -14.09 6.42 13.44
N MET A 9 -14.78 6.82 12.39
CA MET A 9 -14.55 8.09 11.74
C MET A 9 -15.78 8.96 11.88
N SER A 10 -15.55 10.24 12.09
CA SER A 10 -16.62 11.25 12.10
C SER A 10 -16.28 12.33 11.09
N GLY A 11 -17.31 13.03 10.64
CA GLY A 11 -17.16 14.06 9.64
C GLY A 11 -17.58 13.57 8.27
N GLN A 12 -16.87 14.03 7.24
CA GLN A 12 -17.21 13.67 5.88
C GLN A 12 -16.63 12.28 5.57
N THR A 13 -17.51 11.30 5.39
CA THR A 13 -17.10 9.91 5.18
C THR A 13 -17.42 9.39 3.78
N ASP A 14 -17.84 10.26 2.88
CA ASP A 14 -18.30 9.87 1.55
C ASP A 14 -17.22 9.27 0.68
N ASP A 15 -15.96 9.62 0.95
CA ASP A 15 -14.84 9.18 0.13
C ASP A 15 -14.24 7.85 0.59
N VAL A 16 -14.77 7.28 1.64
CA VAL A 16 -14.22 6.04 2.22
C VAL A 16 -14.93 4.83 1.60
N ARG A 17 -14.14 3.92 1.06
CA ARG A 17 -14.69 2.73 0.38
C ARG A 17 -13.99 1.47 0.83
N ILE A 18 -14.73 0.37 0.83
CA ILE A 18 -14.16 -0.96 1.06
C ILE A 18 -13.12 -1.23 -0.02
N GLY A 19 -11.96 -1.70 0.39
CA GLY A 19 -10.85 -1.94 -0.52
C GLY A 19 -9.83 -0.80 -0.59
N ASP A 20 -10.15 0.33 0.02
CA ASP A 20 -9.20 1.45 0.07
C ASP A 20 -8.06 1.16 1.03
N ILE A 21 -6.93 1.78 0.75
CA ILE A 21 -5.75 1.72 1.61
C ILE A 21 -5.74 2.93 2.52
N ILE A 22 -5.50 2.67 3.80
CA ILE A 22 -5.41 3.73 4.81
C ILE A 22 -4.08 3.59 5.54
N ALA A 23 -3.42 4.70 5.77
CA ALA A 23 -2.25 4.76 6.62
C ALA A 23 -2.67 5.24 8.00
N LEU A 24 -2.36 4.45 9.02
CA LEU A 24 -2.66 4.78 10.40
C LEU A 24 -1.39 5.08 11.15
N GLN A 25 -1.40 6.16 11.88
CA GLN A 25 -0.29 6.53 12.75
C GLN A 25 -0.84 6.72 14.16
N ALA A 26 -0.35 5.90 15.08
CA ALA A 26 -0.70 6.06 16.47
C ALA A 26 0.20 7.12 17.09
N VAL A 27 -0.38 7.92 17.99
CA VAL A 27 0.37 8.91 18.76
C VAL A 27 0.36 8.45 20.20
N ASP A 28 1.55 8.39 20.80
CA ASP A 28 1.67 8.05 22.20
C ASP A 28 1.22 9.27 23.02
N GLU A 29 0.12 9.12 23.74
CA GLU A 29 -0.43 10.21 24.53
C GLU A 29 0.50 10.67 25.64
N GLN A 30 1.36 9.79 26.15
CA GLN A 30 2.26 10.13 27.23
C GLN A 30 3.46 10.94 26.77
N THR A 31 4.01 10.60 25.61
CA THR A 31 5.20 11.26 25.11
C THR A 31 4.92 12.28 24.02
N GLY A 32 3.74 12.22 23.42
CA GLY A 32 3.42 13.04 22.26
C GLY A 32 4.12 12.62 20.99
N MET A 33 4.88 11.53 21.03
CA MET A 33 5.63 11.08 19.86
C MET A 33 4.77 10.22 18.96
N SER A 34 4.91 10.43 17.66
CA SER A 34 4.21 9.64 16.67
C SER A 34 4.92 8.34 16.42
N GLN A 35 4.15 7.27 16.31
CA GLN A 35 4.70 5.98 15.92
C GLN A 35 4.75 5.88 14.40
N ALA A 36 5.39 4.81 13.92
CA ALA A 36 5.45 4.55 12.48
C ALA A 36 4.05 4.36 11.89
N TRP A 37 3.91 4.70 10.62
CA TRP A 37 2.67 4.50 9.91
C TRP A 37 2.42 3.03 9.63
N HIS A 38 1.25 2.55 9.99
CA HIS A 38 0.78 1.22 9.62
C HIS A 38 -0.10 1.33 8.38
N ILE A 39 0.10 0.41 7.45
CA ILE A 39 -0.70 0.39 6.22
C ILE A 39 -1.79 -0.65 6.38
N CYS A 40 -3.03 -0.23 6.15
CA CYS A 40 -4.22 -1.05 6.33
C CYS A 40 -5.09 -1.02 5.09
N ILE A 41 -5.90 -2.05 4.93
CA ILE A 41 -6.92 -2.09 3.89
C ILE A 41 -8.29 -2.16 4.57
N ILE A 42 -9.27 -1.44 4.03
CA ILE A 42 -10.63 -1.44 4.58
C ILE A 42 -11.33 -2.71 4.11
N ARG A 43 -11.73 -3.54 5.07
CA ARG A 43 -12.42 -4.79 4.77
C ARG A 43 -13.93 -4.67 4.85
N TRP A 44 -14.42 -3.82 5.74
CA TRP A 44 -15.86 -3.56 5.84
C TRP A 44 -16.09 -2.17 6.43
N ALA A 45 -17.29 -1.68 6.21
CA ALA A 45 -17.70 -0.37 6.69
C ALA A 45 -19.17 -0.41 7.08
N ILE A 46 -19.48 0.14 8.23
CA ILE A 46 -20.87 0.27 8.70
C ILE A 46 -21.12 1.74 8.98
N SER A 47 -22.13 2.30 8.32
CA SER A 47 -22.51 3.68 8.53
C SER A 47 -23.61 3.73 9.59
N GLU A 48 -23.31 4.36 10.72
CA GLU A 48 -24.31 4.55 11.78
C GLU A 48 -25.24 5.71 11.45
N ASN A 49 -24.68 6.74 10.82
CA ASN A 49 -25.41 7.90 10.31
C ASN A 49 -24.49 8.61 9.30
N PRO A 50 -24.97 9.65 8.61
CA PRO A 50 -24.15 10.27 7.56
C PRO A 50 -22.82 10.84 8.03
N GLU A 51 -22.68 11.10 9.32
CA GLU A 51 -21.48 11.70 9.86
C GLU A 51 -20.56 10.72 10.59
N HIS A 52 -20.99 9.48 10.80
CA HIS A 52 -20.22 8.50 11.57
C HIS A 52 -20.19 7.16 10.85
N ILE A 53 -18.99 6.61 10.74
CA ILE A 53 -18.78 5.32 10.10
C ILE A 53 -17.83 4.48 10.96
N GLU A 54 -18.10 3.21 11.04
CA GLU A 54 -17.19 2.24 11.68
C GLU A 54 -16.53 1.42 10.60
N LEU A 55 -15.21 1.34 10.64
CA LEU A 55 -14.42 0.62 9.66
C LEU A 55 -13.73 -0.57 10.27
N GLY A 56 -13.76 -1.70 9.58
CA GLY A 56 -12.94 -2.85 9.89
C GLY A 56 -11.71 -2.84 9.00
N LEU A 57 -10.55 -2.80 9.61
CA LEU A 57 -9.28 -2.67 8.92
C LEU A 57 -8.44 -3.93 9.10
N GLN A 58 -7.78 -4.34 8.03
CA GLN A 58 -6.75 -5.36 8.11
C GLN A 58 -5.40 -4.69 7.96
N ILE A 59 -4.51 -4.91 8.93
CA ILE A 59 -3.18 -4.34 8.89
C ILE A 59 -2.34 -5.15 7.90
N LEU A 60 -1.83 -4.49 6.88
CA LEU A 60 -1.02 -5.14 5.85
C LEU A 60 0.46 -5.13 6.19
N ALA A 61 0.94 -4.02 6.75
CA ALA A 61 2.36 -3.88 7.05
C ALA A 61 2.57 -2.81 8.13
N PRO A 62 3.65 -2.95 8.92
CA PRO A 62 3.95 -1.98 9.96
C PRO A 62 4.58 -0.69 9.41
N SER A 63 4.92 -0.66 8.15
CA SER A 63 5.51 0.52 7.52
C SER A 63 5.35 0.42 6.01
N ALA A 64 5.61 1.52 5.33
CA ALA A 64 5.61 1.55 3.88
C ALA A 64 6.56 2.65 3.42
N THR A 65 7.09 2.49 2.23
CA THR A 65 7.91 3.49 1.57
C THR A 65 7.17 3.99 0.34
N ALA A 66 7.00 5.30 0.25
CA ALA A 66 6.41 5.90 -0.95
C ALA A 66 7.43 5.83 -2.08
N VAL A 67 7.00 5.38 -3.24
CA VAL A 67 7.86 5.22 -4.40
C VAL A 67 7.15 5.72 -5.64
N GLU A 68 7.91 5.94 -6.69
CA GLU A 68 7.36 6.25 -8.00
C GLU A 68 7.73 5.13 -8.96
N LEU A 69 6.81 4.79 -9.84
CA LEU A 69 7.02 3.75 -10.82
C LEU A 69 7.17 4.36 -12.21
N ALA A 70 8.12 3.85 -12.95
CA ALA A 70 8.31 4.23 -14.34
C ALA A 70 8.31 2.96 -15.18
N PRO A 71 7.31 2.75 -16.03
CA PRO A 71 7.31 1.60 -16.92
C PRO A 71 8.46 1.71 -17.91
N PRO A 72 9.22 0.62 -18.10
CA PRO A 72 10.43 0.69 -18.92
C PRO A 72 10.19 0.91 -20.40
N PHE A 73 8.97 0.72 -20.86
CA PHE A 73 8.66 0.76 -22.29
C PHE A 73 7.90 2.00 -22.71
N ASP A 74 7.52 2.86 -21.80
CA ASP A 74 6.77 4.07 -22.13
C ASP A 74 7.32 5.26 -21.36
N LEU A 75 8.30 5.90 -21.96
CA LEU A 75 8.95 7.07 -21.36
C LEU A 75 8.05 8.29 -21.35
N ALA A 76 6.96 8.27 -22.12
CA ALA A 76 6.03 9.38 -22.17
C ALA A 76 5.01 9.34 -21.04
N MET A 77 4.86 8.22 -20.38
CA MET A 77 3.93 8.14 -19.27
C MET A 77 4.46 8.87 -18.05
N SER A 78 3.56 9.53 -17.36
CA SER A 78 3.88 10.16 -16.09
C SER A 78 4.24 9.10 -15.08
N LYS A 79 5.10 9.46 -14.16
CA LYS A 79 5.43 8.58 -13.04
C LYS A 79 4.18 8.33 -12.20
N VAL A 80 4.05 7.11 -11.73
CA VAL A 80 2.91 6.68 -10.94
C VAL A 80 3.35 6.48 -9.50
N HIS A 81 2.61 7.04 -8.57
CA HIS A 81 2.88 6.87 -7.15
C HIS A 81 2.41 5.51 -6.68
N ALA A 82 3.21 4.86 -5.87
CA ALA A 82 2.92 3.55 -5.31
C ALA A 82 3.50 3.44 -3.91
N LEU A 83 3.17 2.35 -3.21
CA LEU A 83 3.70 2.08 -1.89
C LEU A 83 4.42 0.74 -1.90
N MET A 84 5.63 0.74 -1.37
CA MET A 84 6.42 -0.46 -1.19
C MET A 84 6.27 -0.94 0.25
N LEU A 85 5.84 -2.18 0.43
CA LEU A 85 5.69 -2.79 1.74
C LEU A 85 6.87 -3.73 1.99
N PRO A 86 7.50 -3.66 3.18
CA PRO A 86 8.61 -4.53 3.47
C PRO A 86 8.16 -5.97 3.68
N ALA A 87 9.08 -6.90 3.54
CA ALA A 87 8.84 -8.27 3.95
C ALA A 87 8.70 -8.30 5.47
N THR A 88 7.69 -9.00 5.96
CA THR A 88 7.42 -9.12 7.39
C THR A 88 7.11 -10.58 7.72
N PRO A 89 8.13 -11.45 7.72
CA PRO A 89 7.89 -12.85 8.04
C PRO A 89 7.36 -13.05 9.46
N PRO A 90 6.51 -14.05 9.72
CA PRO A 90 6.02 -15.04 8.75
C PRO A 90 4.78 -14.59 7.96
N LEU A 91 4.20 -13.43 8.28
CA LEU A 91 2.97 -12.98 7.61
C LEU A 91 3.17 -12.69 6.13
N ARG A 92 4.26 -12.00 5.81
CA ARG A 92 4.59 -11.65 4.44
C ARG A 92 6.06 -11.93 4.21
N PRO A 93 6.39 -13.08 3.64
CA PRO A 93 7.81 -13.42 3.45
C PRO A 93 8.51 -12.59 2.38
N MET A 94 7.76 -11.94 1.50
CA MET A 94 8.31 -11.16 0.41
C MET A 94 7.84 -9.72 0.47
N GLN A 95 8.62 -8.83 -0.13
CA GLN A 95 8.19 -7.45 -0.33
C GLN A 95 6.98 -7.42 -1.24
N SER A 96 6.15 -6.40 -1.07
CA SER A 96 4.95 -6.21 -1.87
C SER A 96 4.89 -4.77 -2.37
N LEU A 97 4.14 -4.57 -3.45
CA LEU A 97 3.95 -3.26 -4.03
C LEU A 97 2.46 -3.01 -4.22
N ILE A 98 1.99 -1.88 -3.70
CA ILE A 98 0.60 -1.45 -3.89
C ILE A 98 0.57 -0.46 -5.04
N VAL A 99 -0.19 -0.78 -6.06
CA VAL A 99 -0.27 0.01 -7.30
C VAL A 99 -1.72 0.29 -7.68
N PRO A 100 -1.97 1.31 -8.51
CA PRO A 100 -3.30 1.53 -9.05
C PRO A 100 -3.79 0.33 -9.86
N PRO A 101 -5.11 0.10 -9.90
CA PRO A 101 -5.64 -1.04 -10.65
C PRO A 101 -5.32 -0.93 -12.14
N GLY A 102 -4.98 -2.06 -12.74
CA GLY A 102 -4.73 -2.13 -14.17
C GLY A 102 -3.40 -1.62 -14.66
N LEU A 103 -2.54 -1.18 -13.74
CA LEU A 103 -1.23 -0.66 -14.14
C LEU A 103 -0.33 -1.75 -14.69
N LEU A 104 -0.30 -2.90 -14.02
CA LEU A 104 0.56 -4.01 -14.41
C LEU A 104 -0.28 -5.08 -15.11
N ARG A 105 0.19 -5.50 -16.28
CA ARG A 105 -0.47 -6.52 -17.07
C ARG A 105 0.41 -7.76 -17.13
N GLU A 106 -0.15 -8.86 -17.60
CA GLU A 106 0.58 -10.12 -17.63
C GLU A 106 1.92 -10.03 -18.36
N ASN A 107 1.99 -9.21 -19.39
CA ASN A 107 3.21 -9.07 -20.18
C ASN A 107 4.06 -7.89 -19.76
N THR A 108 3.70 -7.19 -18.68
CA THR A 108 4.45 -6.01 -18.22
C THR A 108 4.71 -6.12 -16.74
N ARG A 109 5.50 -7.14 -16.37
CA ARG A 109 5.81 -7.42 -14.98
C ARG A 109 7.13 -6.81 -14.51
N HIS A 110 7.86 -6.23 -15.44
CA HIS A 110 9.12 -5.56 -15.14
C HIS A 110 8.83 -4.12 -14.77
N ILE A 111 9.36 -3.67 -13.65
CA ILE A 111 9.07 -2.33 -13.14
C ILE A 111 10.36 -1.63 -12.72
N ILE A 112 10.41 -0.34 -12.98
CA ILE A 112 11.46 0.51 -12.47
C ILE A 112 10.89 1.31 -11.32
N VAL A 113 11.51 1.21 -10.16
CA VAL A 113 11.07 1.85 -8.94
C VAL A 113 12.06 2.94 -8.56
N LEU A 114 11.56 4.15 -8.39
CA LEU A 114 12.34 5.29 -7.94
C LEU A 114 12.02 5.55 -6.49
N MET A 115 13.05 5.50 -5.65
CA MET A 115 12.92 5.76 -4.22
C MET A 115 13.76 6.96 -3.87
N GLU A 116 13.15 7.96 -3.25
CA GLU A 116 13.85 9.14 -2.82
C GLU A 116 13.86 9.19 -1.30
N GLU A 117 14.98 8.85 -0.72
CA GLU A 117 15.21 8.98 0.71
C GLU A 117 16.28 10.07 0.89
N GLU A 118 17.43 9.72 1.39
CA GLU A 118 18.55 10.66 1.45
C GLU A 118 19.12 10.89 0.07
N ASN A 119 19.11 9.84 -0.75
CA ASN A 119 19.58 9.90 -2.13
C ASN A 119 18.52 9.22 -3.00
N LEU A 120 18.48 9.64 -4.26
CA LEU A 120 17.63 8.98 -5.24
C LEU A 120 18.23 7.62 -5.58
N SER A 121 17.45 6.57 -5.42
CA SER A 121 17.86 5.24 -5.84
C SER A 121 16.88 4.70 -6.86
N ILE A 122 17.40 3.93 -7.79
CA ILE A 122 16.62 3.31 -8.86
C ILE A 122 16.76 1.81 -8.72
N ARG A 123 15.64 1.10 -8.68
CA ARG A 123 15.64 -0.36 -8.61
C ARG A 123 14.81 -0.94 -9.73
N GLU A 124 15.28 -2.03 -10.28
CA GLU A 124 14.51 -2.81 -11.23
C GLU A 124 13.92 -4.00 -10.49
N LEU A 125 12.59 -4.12 -10.54
CA LEU A 125 11.88 -5.17 -9.85
C LEU A 125 10.99 -5.91 -10.83
N GLN A 126 10.63 -7.12 -10.45
CA GLN A 126 9.66 -7.93 -11.17
C GLN A 126 8.46 -8.16 -10.27
N ALA A 127 7.27 -7.92 -10.79
CA ALA A 127 6.04 -8.26 -10.10
C ALA A 127 5.79 -9.76 -10.28
N ASP A 128 5.68 -10.48 -9.18
CA ASP A 128 5.60 -11.93 -9.23
C ASP A 128 4.15 -12.42 -9.16
N GLU A 129 3.46 -12.10 -8.10
CA GLU A 129 2.13 -12.65 -7.86
C GLU A 129 1.18 -11.57 -7.38
N LEU A 130 -0.02 -11.57 -7.96
CA LEU A 130 -1.09 -10.69 -7.50
C LEU A 130 -1.70 -11.29 -6.23
N CYS A 131 -1.50 -10.60 -5.11
CA CYS A 131 -1.96 -11.07 -3.81
C CYS A 131 -3.33 -10.54 -3.45
N GLU A 132 -3.66 -9.34 -3.91
CA GLU A 132 -4.88 -8.69 -3.52
C GLU A 132 -5.32 -7.77 -4.65
N GLN A 133 -6.62 -7.76 -4.94
CA GLN A 133 -7.18 -6.87 -5.95
C GLN A 133 -8.48 -6.29 -5.42
N THR A 134 -8.57 -4.98 -5.40
CA THR A 134 -9.79 -4.27 -5.05
C THR A 134 -10.13 -3.28 -6.15
N SER A 135 -11.23 -2.57 -6.01
CA SER A 135 -11.56 -1.51 -6.96
C SER A 135 -10.59 -0.35 -6.92
N SER A 136 -9.84 -0.23 -5.84
CA SER A 136 -8.94 0.91 -5.62
C SER A 136 -7.47 0.58 -5.84
N VAL A 137 -7.04 -0.65 -5.61
CA VAL A 137 -5.62 -1.01 -5.68
C VAL A 137 -5.43 -2.47 -6.10
N GLU A 138 -4.21 -2.76 -6.51
CA GLU A 138 -3.71 -4.11 -6.68
C GLU A 138 -2.41 -4.24 -5.90
N ILE A 139 -2.22 -5.39 -5.25
CA ILE A 139 -1.01 -5.65 -4.45
C ILE A 139 -0.30 -6.85 -5.05
N PHE A 140 0.95 -6.62 -5.44
CA PHE A 140 1.80 -7.68 -6.02
C PHE A 140 2.97 -7.95 -5.10
N THR A 141 3.36 -9.22 -5.00
CA THR A 141 4.70 -9.52 -4.47
C THR A 141 5.72 -9.13 -5.52
N VAL A 142 6.86 -8.66 -5.08
CA VAL A 142 7.93 -8.23 -5.99
C VAL A 142 9.26 -8.83 -5.57
N SER A 143 10.13 -9.00 -6.54
CA SER A 143 11.49 -9.48 -6.32
C SER A 143 12.43 -8.68 -7.21
N PRO A 144 13.75 -8.64 -6.88
CA PRO A 144 14.69 -8.01 -7.77
C PRO A 144 14.62 -8.64 -9.14
N ASP A 145 14.67 -7.82 -10.19
CA ASP A 145 14.61 -8.35 -11.54
C ASP A 145 15.82 -9.23 -11.78
N GLY A 146 15.48 -10.40 -12.24
CA GLY A 146 16.33 -11.54 -12.36
C GLY A 146 17.64 -11.45 -13.05
N SER A 147 18.13 -10.39 -13.00
CA SER A 147 19.38 -10.18 -13.54
C SER A 147 20.48 -10.68 -12.67
N SER A 148 20.46 -11.72 -12.25
CA SER A 148 21.68 -12.17 -11.59
C SER A 148 22.65 -12.83 -12.55
#